data_54d022b7fd1641d7a3413ca3641839e5
#
_entry.id   54d022b7fd1641d7a3413ca3641839e5
#
_cell.length_a   1.000
_cell.length_b   1.000
_cell.length_c   1.000
_cell.angle_alpha   90.00
_cell.angle_beta   90.00
_cell.angle_gamma   90.00
#
_symmetry.space_group_name_H-M   'P 1'
#
loop_
_entity.id
_entity.type
_entity.pdbx_description
1 polymer ?
#
loop_
_entity_poly.entity_id
_entity_poly.type
_entity_poly.pdbx_seq_one_letter_code
_entity_poly.pdbx_strand_id
1 'polypeptide(L)'
;IALDTLLRTTHHQGIAAEVEDPPYASLEDALRLAASRKEPPLLVALDGVTDPRNYGAMIRSALALGAHGVVSEERRAAPLSPLALKASAGAALKLPVVKVKNLPRTLKALKEEGLWVYGLDVRGEKAPWELDYARPLVLVVGSEGEGMRRLVRETCDELFRIPIREEAESLNASVALGIAL
;
A
#
# COMPACT_ATOMS: atom_id res chain seq x y z
N ILE A 1 0.56 -33.99 13.08
CA ILE A 1 1.47 -34.76 12.20
C ILE A 1 1.00 -34.67 10.75
N ALA A 2 -0.28 -34.96 10.42
CA ALA A 2 -0.75 -34.88 9.03
C ALA A 2 -0.71 -33.46 8.46
N LEU A 3 -1.14 -32.45 9.24
CA LEU A 3 -1.10 -31.06 8.84
C LEU A 3 0.33 -30.51 8.78
N ASP A 4 1.20 -30.89 9.71
CA ASP A 4 2.62 -30.50 9.71
C ASP A 4 3.31 -30.94 8.41
N THR A 5 3.02 -32.15 7.96
CA THR A 5 3.57 -32.71 6.72
C THR A 5 3.01 -32.01 5.48
N LEU A 6 1.70 -31.75 5.45
CA LEU A 6 1.02 -31.10 4.34
C LEU A 6 1.51 -29.64 4.17
N LEU A 7 1.58 -28.90 5.28
CA LEU A 7 1.92 -27.47 5.28
C LEU A 7 3.42 -27.19 5.41
N ARG A 8 4.23 -28.21 5.66
CA ARG A 8 5.68 -28.11 5.94
C ARG A 8 5.99 -27.09 7.04
N THR A 9 5.11 -26.98 8.03
CA THR A 9 5.23 -26.08 9.17
C THR A 9 4.39 -26.60 10.33
N THR A 10 4.77 -26.25 11.56
CA THR A 10 4.00 -26.54 12.79
C THR A 10 3.10 -25.38 13.21
N HIS A 11 3.17 -24.23 12.51
CA HIS A 11 2.46 -23.00 12.88
C HIS A 11 1.06 -22.88 12.22
N HIS A 12 0.25 -23.93 12.25
CA HIS A 12 -1.06 -23.98 11.59
C HIS A 12 -2.27 -23.94 12.54
N GLN A 13 -2.05 -23.95 13.86
CA GLN A 13 -3.13 -23.90 14.86
C GLN A 13 -4.23 -24.98 14.67
N GLY A 14 -3.90 -26.10 14.04
CA GLY A 14 -4.80 -27.23 13.82
C GLY A 14 -5.69 -27.13 12.59
N ILE A 15 -5.59 -26.09 11.77
CA ILE A 15 -6.40 -25.86 10.58
C ILE A 15 -5.52 -25.57 9.36
N ALA A 16 -5.92 -26.12 8.20
CA ALA A 16 -5.41 -25.78 6.88
C ALA A 16 -6.57 -25.65 5.90
N ALA A 17 -6.47 -24.70 4.98
CA ALA A 17 -7.42 -24.54 3.89
C ALA A 17 -6.63 -24.34 2.58
N GLU A 18 -7.05 -25.06 1.54
CA GLU A 18 -6.63 -24.77 0.18
C GLU A 18 -7.61 -23.75 -0.40
N VAL A 19 -7.12 -22.64 -0.90
CA VAL A 19 -7.92 -21.56 -1.44
C VAL A 19 -7.36 -21.13 -2.79
N GLU A 20 -8.22 -20.62 -3.66
CA GLU A 20 -7.78 -19.96 -4.89
C GLU A 20 -7.05 -18.65 -4.54
N ASP A 21 -6.11 -18.23 -5.38
CA ASP A 21 -5.47 -16.94 -5.24
C ASP A 21 -6.52 -15.83 -5.32
N PRO A 22 -6.52 -14.85 -4.39
CA PRO A 22 -7.48 -13.77 -4.42
C PRO A 22 -7.31 -12.95 -5.71
N PRO A 23 -8.39 -12.64 -6.42
CA PRO A 23 -8.31 -11.84 -7.63
C PRO A 23 -7.85 -10.42 -7.29
N TYR A 24 -7.03 -9.84 -8.17
CA TYR A 24 -6.73 -8.42 -8.11
C TYR A 24 -7.94 -7.60 -8.58
N ALA A 25 -8.19 -6.49 -7.90
CA ALA A 25 -9.23 -5.55 -8.23
C ALA A 25 -8.79 -4.57 -9.33
N SER A 26 -9.73 -3.83 -9.88
CA SER A 26 -9.48 -2.69 -10.77
C SER A 26 -9.38 -1.37 -9.98
N LEU A 27 -8.83 -0.31 -10.58
CA LEU A 27 -8.86 1.03 -10.01
C LEU A 27 -10.30 1.51 -9.81
N GLU A 28 -11.18 1.16 -10.74
CA GLU A 28 -12.60 1.50 -10.69
C GLU A 28 -13.29 0.89 -9.45
N ASP A 29 -12.92 -0.33 -9.06
CA ASP A 29 -13.45 -0.95 -7.84
C ASP A 29 -13.06 -0.16 -6.58
N ALA A 30 -11.82 0.33 -6.52
CA ALA A 30 -11.35 1.15 -5.41
C ALA A 30 -12.08 2.51 -5.36
N LEU A 31 -12.26 3.18 -6.49
CA LEU A 31 -13.00 4.44 -6.56
C LEU A 31 -14.49 4.24 -6.26
N ARG A 32 -15.08 3.14 -6.73
CA ARG A 32 -16.47 2.76 -6.42
C ARG A 32 -16.67 2.51 -4.93
N LEU A 33 -15.69 1.93 -4.24
CA LEU A 33 -15.74 1.75 -2.80
C LEU A 33 -15.83 3.09 -2.07
N ALA A 34 -15.01 4.09 -2.45
CA ALA A 34 -15.05 5.44 -1.89
C ALA A 34 -16.43 6.10 -2.13
N ALA A 35 -16.93 6.01 -3.36
CA ALA A 35 -18.24 6.55 -3.72
C ALA A 35 -19.37 5.91 -2.92
N SER A 36 -19.32 4.58 -2.68
CA SER A 36 -20.32 3.87 -1.88
C SER A 36 -20.34 4.31 -0.42
N ARG A 37 -19.20 4.74 0.11
CA ARG A 37 -19.06 5.27 1.47
C ARG A 37 -19.34 6.77 1.56
N LYS A 38 -19.50 7.45 0.40
CA LYS A 38 -19.64 8.91 0.30
C LYS A 38 -18.43 9.65 0.88
N GLU A 39 -17.25 9.10 0.70
CA GLU A 39 -15.98 9.61 1.18
C GLU A 39 -15.10 10.05 0.01
N PRO A 40 -14.25 11.08 0.18
CA PRO A 40 -13.21 11.37 -0.81
C PRO A 40 -12.30 10.14 -1.00
N PRO A 41 -11.96 9.75 -2.23
CA PRO A 41 -11.07 8.62 -2.46
C PRO A 41 -9.72 8.80 -1.76
N LEU A 42 -9.31 7.82 -0.98
CA LEU A 42 -7.97 7.69 -0.41
C LEU A 42 -7.36 6.37 -0.92
N LEU A 43 -6.38 6.48 -1.81
CA LEU A 43 -5.64 5.34 -2.34
C LEU A 43 -4.22 5.31 -1.77
N VAL A 44 -3.66 4.12 -1.60
CA VAL A 44 -2.26 3.93 -1.23
C VAL A 44 -1.52 3.34 -2.42
N ALA A 45 -0.49 4.01 -2.91
CA ALA A 45 0.36 3.52 -3.98
C ALA A 45 1.71 3.04 -3.43
N LEU A 46 2.08 1.79 -3.71
CA LEU A 46 3.29 1.16 -3.22
C LEU A 46 4.31 1.02 -4.35
N ASP A 47 5.42 1.75 -4.27
CA ASP A 47 6.48 1.75 -5.26
C ASP A 47 7.65 0.85 -4.85
N GLY A 48 7.78 -0.30 -5.50
CA GLY A 48 8.91 -1.20 -5.30
C GLY A 48 8.87 -2.02 -4.00
N VAL A 49 7.73 -2.17 -3.36
CA VAL A 49 7.57 -2.98 -2.13
C VAL A 49 7.52 -4.47 -2.49
N THR A 50 8.67 -5.14 -2.42
CA THR A 50 8.84 -6.54 -2.84
C THR A 50 8.81 -7.56 -1.69
N ASP A 51 8.96 -7.12 -0.43
CA ASP A 51 8.79 -8.00 0.72
C ASP A 51 7.29 -8.26 0.97
N PRO A 52 6.85 -9.56 0.91
CA PRO A 52 5.45 -9.90 1.15
C PRO A 52 4.93 -9.55 2.55
N ARG A 53 5.80 -9.52 3.56
CA ARG A 53 5.41 -9.17 4.93
C ARG A 53 5.09 -7.68 5.03
N ASN A 54 5.97 -6.83 4.51
CA ASN A 54 5.72 -5.39 4.45
C ASN A 54 4.51 -5.07 3.57
N TYR A 55 4.41 -5.71 2.41
CA TYR A 55 3.27 -5.55 1.51
C TYR A 55 1.94 -5.87 2.19
N GLY A 56 1.85 -7.02 2.87
CA GLY A 56 0.67 -7.41 3.63
C GLY A 56 0.36 -6.49 4.81
N ALA A 57 1.39 -6.08 5.57
CA ALA A 57 1.24 -5.13 6.67
C ALA A 57 0.74 -3.76 6.21
N MET A 58 1.22 -3.28 5.05
CA MET A 58 0.77 -2.03 4.44
C MET A 58 -0.70 -2.11 4.00
N ILE A 59 -1.12 -3.22 3.38
CA ILE A 59 -2.53 -3.44 3.03
C ILE A 59 -3.41 -3.44 4.29
N ARG A 60 -2.93 -4.04 5.39
CA ARG A 60 -3.64 -4.04 6.68
C ARG A 60 -3.79 -2.62 7.24
N SER A 61 -2.71 -1.83 7.25
CA SER A 61 -2.74 -0.44 7.71
C SER A 61 -3.66 0.41 6.83
N ALA A 62 -3.58 0.25 5.51
CA ALA A 62 -4.46 0.93 4.56
C ALA A 62 -5.95 0.68 4.85
N LEU A 63 -6.35 -0.61 5.02
CA LEU A 63 -7.72 -0.95 5.38
C LEU A 63 -8.13 -0.34 6.73
N ALA A 64 -7.28 -0.50 7.75
CA ALA A 64 -7.59 -0.07 9.11
C ALA A 64 -7.73 1.45 9.26
N LEU A 65 -7.02 2.22 8.42
CA LEU A 65 -6.98 3.68 8.44
C LEU A 65 -7.83 4.33 7.33
N GLY A 66 -8.75 3.55 6.73
CA GLY A 66 -9.80 4.11 5.88
C GLY A 66 -9.45 4.25 4.41
N ALA A 67 -8.33 3.71 3.93
CA ALA A 67 -8.04 3.70 2.50
C ALA A 67 -9.07 2.86 1.72
N HIS A 68 -9.29 3.23 0.46
CA HIS A 68 -10.26 2.60 -0.44
C HIS A 68 -9.61 1.61 -1.42
N GLY A 69 -8.28 1.61 -1.49
CA GLY A 69 -7.54 0.66 -2.32
C GLY A 69 -6.03 0.78 -2.17
N VAL A 70 -5.32 -0.29 -2.53
CA VAL A 70 -3.86 -0.32 -2.62
C VAL A 70 -3.47 -0.58 -4.07
N VAL A 71 -2.58 0.26 -4.61
CA VAL A 71 -2.11 0.19 -5.99
C VAL A 71 -0.62 -0.14 -6.02
N SER A 72 -0.19 -1.07 -6.85
CA SER A 72 1.22 -1.41 -7.02
C SER A 72 1.51 -1.92 -8.44
N GLU A 73 2.79 -1.88 -8.87
CA GLU A 73 3.16 -2.43 -10.18
C GLU A 73 3.19 -3.97 -10.17
N GLU A 74 2.75 -4.57 -11.28
CA GLU A 74 2.73 -6.04 -11.47
C GLU A 74 4.12 -6.67 -11.28
N ARG A 75 5.17 -6.05 -11.82
CA ARG A 75 6.53 -6.61 -11.87
C ARG A 75 7.45 -6.14 -10.75
N ARG A 76 7.02 -5.17 -9.95
CA ARG A 76 7.87 -4.49 -8.95
C ARG A 76 7.26 -4.45 -7.56
N ALA A 77 6.31 -5.32 -7.29
CA ALA A 77 5.72 -5.45 -5.98
C ALA A 77 5.45 -6.92 -5.66
N ALA A 78 5.43 -7.23 -4.37
CA ALA A 78 5.09 -8.57 -3.92
C ALA A 78 3.70 -8.99 -4.45
N PRO A 79 3.53 -10.28 -4.81
CA PRO A 79 2.21 -10.84 -5.07
C PRO A 79 1.40 -11.00 -3.77
N LEU A 80 0.09 -11.21 -3.90
CA LEU A 80 -0.78 -11.63 -2.80
C LEU A 80 -0.52 -13.11 -2.44
N SER A 81 0.73 -13.43 -2.13
CA SER A 81 1.15 -14.76 -1.69
C SER A 81 0.52 -15.14 -0.34
N PRO A 82 0.52 -16.43 0.05
CA PRO A 82 0.07 -16.86 1.38
C PRO A 82 0.73 -16.09 2.54
N LEU A 83 2.00 -15.68 2.37
CA LEU A 83 2.73 -14.89 3.35
C LEU A 83 2.19 -13.46 3.43
N ALA A 84 1.92 -12.82 2.29
CA ALA A 84 1.32 -11.48 2.25
C ALA A 84 -0.11 -11.50 2.81
N LEU A 85 -0.91 -12.52 2.46
CA LEU A 85 -2.27 -12.71 2.99
C LEU A 85 -2.26 -12.87 4.51
N LYS A 86 -1.36 -13.69 5.03
CA LYS A 86 -1.19 -13.86 6.49
C LYS A 86 -0.77 -12.56 7.16
N ALA A 87 0.20 -11.83 6.59
CA ALA A 87 0.66 -10.55 7.13
C ALA A 87 -0.43 -9.47 7.09
N SER A 88 -1.31 -9.52 6.09
CA SER A 88 -2.46 -8.61 5.99
C SER A 88 -3.58 -8.90 7.00
N ALA A 89 -3.53 -10.02 7.74
CA ALA A 89 -4.58 -10.45 8.65
C ALA A 89 -5.99 -10.44 7.97
N GLY A 90 -6.06 -10.84 6.71
CA GLY A 90 -7.30 -10.88 5.92
C GLY A 90 -7.72 -9.54 5.30
N ALA A 91 -6.96 -8.46 5.51
CA ALA A 91 -7.28 -7.15 4.92
C ALA A 91 -7.26 -7.19 3.38
N ALA A 92 -6.36 -7.97 2.80
CA ALA A 92 -6.25 -8.13 1.35
C ALA A 92 -7.48 -8.78 0.67
N LEU A 93 -8.37 -9.38 1.44
CA LEU A 93 -9.67 -9.92 0.97
C LEU A 93 -10.81 -8.92 1.07
N LYS A 94 -10.59 -7.78 1.72
CA LYS A 94 -11.62 -6.77 2.03
C LYS A 94 -11.35 -5.44 1.36
N LEU A 95 -10.08 -5.13 1.08
CA LEU A 95 -9.64 -3.90 0.44
C LEU A 95 -9.27 -4.20 -1.02
N PRO A 96 -9.74 -3.45 -2.01
CA PRO A 96 -9.29 -3.55 -3.39
C PRO A 96 -7.77 -3.45 -3.51
N VAL A 97 -7.11 -4.51 -3.96
CA VAL A 97 -5.68 -4.54 -4.26
C VAL A 97 -5.50 -4.56 -5.77
N VAL A 98 -4.91 -3.49 -6.29
CA VAL A 98 -4.84 -3.22 -7.73
C VAL A 98 -3.40 -3.41 -8.23
N LYS A 99 -3.24 -4.16 -9.32
CA LYS A 99 -1.97 -4.26 -10.03
C LYS A 99 -2.03 -3.44 -11.31
N VAL A 100 -1.01 -2.60 -11.52
CA VAL A 100 -0.89 -1.77 -12.71
C VAL A 100 0.42 -2.04 -13.45
N LYS A 101 0.42 -1.83 -14.76
CA LYS A 101 1.63 -2.04 -15.58
C LYS A 101 2.69 -0.96 -15.38
N ASN A 102 2.27 0.26 -15.07
CA ASN A 102 3.14 1.43 -14.96
C ASN A 102 2.60 2.41 -13.92
N LEU A 103 3.22 2.45 -12.75
CA LEU A 103 2.75 3.28 -11.65
C LEU A 103 2.79 4.79 -11.98
N PRO A 104 3.88 5.37 -12.51
CA PRO A 104 3.88 6.79 -12.89
C PRO A 104 2.74 7.19 -13.84
N ARG A 105 2.46 6.36 -14.86
CA ARG A 105 1.36 6.61 -15.78
C ARG A 105 0.00 6.55 -15.10
N THR A 106 -0.18 5.59 -14.19
CA THR A 106 -1.41 5.46 -13.41
C THR A 106 -1.62 6.65 -12.49
N LEU A 107 -0.57 7.12 -11.80
CA LEU A 107 -0.65 8.31 -10.95
C LEU A 107 -1.03 9.56 -11.76
N LYS A 108 -0.48 9.73 -12.98
CA LYS A 108 -0.87 10.83 -13.86
C LYS A 108 -2.35 10.77 -14.24
N ALA A 109 -2.85 9.59 -14.62
CA ALA A 109 -4.28 9.42 -14.93
C ALA A 109 -5.17 9.73 -13.72
N LEU A 110 -4.80 9.30 -12.51
CA LEU A 110 -5.55 9.63 -11.29
C LEU A 110 -5.54 11.15 -10.99
N LYS A 111 -4.43 11.85 -11.29
CA LYS A 111 -4.39 13.32 -11.21
C LYS A 111 -5.35 13.99 -12.20
N GLU A 112 -5.44 13.48 -13.42
CA GLU A 112 -6.40 13.96 -14.43
C GLU A 112 -7.86 13.75 -13.97
N GLU A 113 -8.11 12.74 -13.13
CA GLU A 113 -9.39 12.48 -12.47
C GLU A 113 -9.60 13.31 -11.18
N GLY A 114 -8.67 14.21 -10.84
CA GLY A 114 -8.78 15.13 -9.71
C GLY A 114 -8.22 14.62 -8.37
N LEU A 115 -7.51 13.51 -8.35
CA LEU A 115 -6.83 13.07 -7.14
C LEU A 115 -5.47 13.79 -6.98
N TRP A 116 -5.15 14.22 -5.78
CA TRP A 116 -3.82 14.71 -5.44
C TRP A 116 -2.89 13.53 -5.14
N VAL A 117 -1.60 13.69 -5.45
CA VAL A 117 -0.60 12.65 -5.23
C VAL A 117 0.44 13.16 -4.23
N TYR A 118 0.42 12.61 -3.02
CA TYR A 118 1.40 12.92 -1.98
C TYR A 118 2.41 11.79 -1.85
N GLY A 119 3.70 12.14 -1.89
CA GLY A 119 4.80 11.18 -1.80
C GLY A 119 5.53 11.27 -0.47
N LEU A 120 5.64 10.14 0.25
CA LEU A 120 6.47 10.04 1.44
C LEU A 120 7.94 9.87 1.04
N ASP A 121 8.73 10.91 1.22
CA ASP A 121 10.15 10.97 0.84
C ASP A 121 10.92 11.84 1.83
N VAL A 122 12.16 11.49 2.11
CA VAL A 122 13.05 12.25 3.02
C VAL A 122 13.30 13.70 2.56
N ARG A 123 13.07 13.98 1.27
CA ARG A 123 13.19 15.32 0.66
C ARG A 123 11.96 16.19 0.87
N GLY A 124 10.90 15.64 1.47
CA GLY A 124 9.70 16.40 1.80
C GLY A 124 10.01 17.49 2.83
N GLU A 125 9.36 18.63 2.67
CA GLU A 125 9.51 19.76 3.58
C GLU A 125 8.46 19.72 4.70
N LYS A 126 7.24 19.28 4.37
CA LYS A 126 6.11 19.18 5.29
C LYS A 126 6.10 17.87 6.08
N ALA A 127 5.53 17.92 7.27
CA ALA A 127 5.16 16.75 8.03
C ALA A 127 3.75 16.24 7.63
N PRO A 128 3.38 14.97 7.90
CA PRO A 128 2.08 14.43 7.54
C PRO A 128 0.91 15.29 8.00
N TRP A 129 0.93 15.80 9.22
CA TRP A 129 -0.13 16.62 9.82
C TRP A 129 -0.27 18.03 9.25
N GLU A 130 0.61 18.45 8.34
CA GLU A 130 0.56 19.73 7.62
C GLU A 130 -0.10 19.58 6.24
N LEU A 131 -0.48 18.36 5.85
CA LEU A 131 -1.11 18.07 4.56
C LEU A 131 -2.64 18.15 4.66
N ASP A 132 -3.27 18.43 3.52
CA ASP A 132 -4.72 18.41 3.40
C ASP A 132 -5.22 17.04 2.97
N TYR A 133 -5.76 16.29 3.91
CA TYR A 133 -6.36 14.97 3.67
C TYR A 133 -7.87 15.02 3.35
N ALA A 134 -8.50 16.20 3.36
CA ALA A 134 -9.93 16.35 3.09
C ALA A 134 -10.30 16.34 1.60
N ARG A 135 -9.41 15.85 0.75
CA ARG A 135 -9.56 15.81 -0.71
C ARG A 135 -9.32 14.42 -1.27
N PRO A 136 -9.75 14.13 -2.52
CA PRO A 136 -9.33 12.92 -3.22
C PRO A 136 -7.79 12.81 -3.28
N LEU A 137 -7.23 11.68 -2.81
CA LEU A 137 -5.80 11.57 -2.52
C LEU A 137 -5.24 10.20 -2.90
N VAL A 138 -4.01 10.20 -3.42
CA VAL A 138 -3.14 9.04 -3.51
C VAL A 138 -1.92 9.28 -2.64
N LEU A 139 -1.73 8.45 -1.63
CA LEU A 139 -0.54 8.45 -0.78
C LEU A 139 0.49 7.46 -1.34
N VAL A 140 1.65 7.93 -1.74
CA VAL A 140 2.72 7.10 -2.34
C VAL A 140 3.80 6.81 -1.32
N VAL A 141 4.12 5.52 -1.16
CA VAL A 141 5.22 5.06 -0.30
C VAL A 141 6.16 4.18 -1.12
N GLY A 142 7.45 4.46 -1.00
CA GLY A 142 8.50 3.70 -1.66
C GLY A 142 8.94 2.46 -0.89
N SER A 143 9.88 1.71 -1.46
CA SER A 143 10.52 0.55 -0.84
C SER A 143 11.45 0.96 0.30
N GLU A 144 11.75 -0.01 1.17
CA GLU A 144 12.81 0.14 2.18
C GLU A 144 14.18 0.30 1.50
N GLY A 145 14.97 1.24 1.98
CA GLY A 145 16.31 1.53 1.48
C GLY A 145 16.33 2.45 0.24
N GLU A 146 15.66 2.07 -0.85
CA GLU A 146 15.69 2.86 -2.10
C GLU A 146 14.66 4.01 -2.12
N GLY A 147 13.59 3.90 -1.34
CA GLY A 147 12.49 4.86 -1.35
C GLY A 147 11.69 4.82 -2.66
N MET A 148 11.15 5.96 -3.07
CA MET A 148 10.43 6.10 -4.33
C MET A 148 11.39 6.27 -5.51
N ARG A 149 11.10 5.59 -6.61
CA ARG A 149 11.81 5.81 -7.88
C ARG A 149 11.63 7.25 -8.38
N ARG A 150 12.64 7.74 -9.10
CA ARG A 150 12.68 9.13 -9.59
C ARG A 150 11.39 9.54 -10.32
N LEU A 151 10.91 8.73 -11.29
CA LEU A 151 9.73 9.07 -12.07
C LEU A 151 8.43 9.07 -11.23
N VAL A 152 8.34 8.20 -10.22
CA VAL A 152 7.20 8.19 -9.28
C VAL A 152 7.21 9.47 -8.45
N ARG A 153 8.36 9.81 -7.87
CA ARG A 153 8.54 11.02 -7.07
C ARG A 153 8.26 12.30 -7.88
N GLU A 154 8.75 12.39 -9.12
CA GLU A 154 8.48 13.53 -10.02
C GLU A 154 7.00 13.67 -10.42
N THR A 155 6.20 12.61 -10.25
CA THR A 155 4.76 12.63 -10.53
C THR A 155 3.95 13.13 -9.33
N CYS A 156 4.50 13.09 -8.12
CA CYS A 156 3.84 13.59 -6.92
C CYS A 156 3.60 15.11 -7.02
N ASP A 157 2.45 15.56 -6.53
CA ASP A 157 2.14 17.00 -6.40
C ASP A 157 2.90 17.62 -5.25
N GLU A 158 3.08 16.84 -4.18
CA GLU A 158 3.78 17.26 -2.98
C GLU A 158 4.55 16.10 -2.37
N LEU A 159 5.73 16.40 -1.86
CA LEU A 159 6.53 15.47 -1.05
C LEU A 159 6.43 15.89 0.41
N PHE A 160 6.32 14.90 1.27
CA PHE A 160 6.32 15.10 2.72
C PHE A 160 7.22 14.07 3.40
N ARG A 161 7.65 14.36 4.61
CA ARG A 161 8.49 13.46 5.40
C ARG A 161 7.93 13.27 6.79
N ILE A 162 8.19 12.13 7.40
CA ILE A 162 7.99 11.91 8.81
C ILE A 162 9.24 12.43 9.53
N PRO A 163 9.12 13.42 10.44
CA PRO A 163 10.24 13.85 11.25
C PRO A 163 10.69 12.71 12.16
N ILE A 164 11.93 12.28 12.01
CA ILE A 164 12.59 11.28 12.86
C ILE A 164 13.86 11.88 13.45
N ARG A 165 14.35 11.30 14.54
CA ARG A 165 15.62 11.73 15.15
C ARG A 165 16.79 11.36 14.24
N GLU A 166 17.85 12.17 14.27
CA GLU A 166 19.04 11.98 13.43
C GLU A 166 19.75 10.65 13.65
N GLU A 167 19.62 10.07 14.85
CA GLU A 167 20.22 8.78 15.19
C GLU A 167 19.50 7.59 14.54
N ALA A 168 18.29 7.81 13.99
CA ALA A 168 17.53 6.80 13.25
C ALA A 168 17.69 7.03 11.74
N GLU A 169 18.23 6.04 11.02
CA GLU A 169 18.42 6.15 9.57
C GLU A 169 17.08 6.16 8.81
N SER A 170 16.13 5.34 9.24
CA SER A 170 14.80 5.21 8.61
C SER A 170 13.80 4.52 9.52
N LEU A 171 12.53 4.52 9.12
CA LEU A 171 11.47 3.67 9.67
C LEU A 171 11.20 2.52 8.70
N ASN A 172 10.73 1.39 9.24
CA ASN A 172 10.14 0.35 8.41
C ASN A 172 9.01 0.96 7.56
N ALA A 173 8.94 0.60 6.27
CA ALA A 173 8.01 1.23 5.33
C ALA A 173 6.53 1.05 5.73
N SER A 174 6.15 -0.08 6.36
CA SER A 174 4.78 -0.29 6.82
C SER A 174 4.42 0.56 8.04
N VAL A 175 5.40 0.84 8.91
CA VAL A 175 5.26 1.78 10.04
C VAL A 175 5.12 3.20 9.51
N ALA A 176 5.99 3.58 8.57
CA ALA A 176 5.96 4.90 7.93
C ALA A 176 4.61 5.17 7.25
N LEU A 177 4.05 4.19 6.53
CA LEU A 177 2.71 4.29 5.96
C LEU A 177 1.65 4.50 7.03
N GLY A 178 1.71 3.74 8.15
CA GLY A 178 0.73 3.87 9.23
C GLY A 178 0.77 5.23 9.96
N ILE A 179 1.92 5.92 9.94
CA ILE A 179 2.05 7.28 10.47
C ILE A 179 1.52 8.32 9.46
N ALA A 180 1.65 8.02 8.17
CA ALA A 180 1.27 8.91 7.07
C ALA A 180 -0.22 8.87 6.74
N LEU A 181 -0.96 7.84 7.15
CA LEU A 181 -2.41 7.69 7.01
C LEU A 181 -3.16 8.26 8.21
#